data_1bb8d768b3b0ba420871126436850fa1
#
_entry.id   1bb8d768b3b0ba420871126436850fa1
#
_cell.length_a   1.000
_cell.length_b   1.000
_cell.length_c   1.000
_cell.angle_alpha   90.00
_cell.angle_beta   90.00
_cell.angle_gamma   90.00
#
_symmetry.space_group_name_H-M   'P 1'
#
loop_
_entity.id
_entity.type
_entity.pdbx_description
1 polymer ?
#
loop_
_entity_poly.entity_id
_entity_poly.type
_entity_poly.pdbx_seq_one_letter_code
_entity_poly.pdbx_strand_id
1 'polypeptide(L)'
;MAGRSQPVLAGVVTALVGFASSFTVVLAGLRAVGASDAQAASGLLAVCVASGISAVWLGLRHRIPMSVAWSTPGAALLVATGTVPGGWPVAVGAFLVSGALIVAAGLFPALGRAVAAIPRPIAGAMLAGVLLPLCTAPVRALVEVPRLAVPVVLAWLLLHRFARRWAVPGALVVAVAAIALTTPVSGLGGARLLPAVELTAPAWNVSAMVGLALPLFLVTMAAQNVPGMAVLVGYGYRPPFGAALRATGLTTVLAAPAGGHAVNLAAITAALAAGPDAHPDPDRRWIASVTAGTGLALLGLGAGAATALVALAPPVLIEAVAGLALLGALATALTSALAEPADREAAVVTFVVTASGVTLLGVGGAFWGLVAGGVMLLLFRRRSGGPTAPESTSAPVTTPSPGPAVEPVTTESPGPAVEPATSGSAGPTGTGRVGVTPRAAGRGPGRRGVPGRR
;
A
#
# COMPACT_ATOMS: atom_id res chain seq x y z
N MET A 1 6.27 -23.97 19.01
CA MET A 1 6.79 -24.35 17.67
C MET A 1 5.95 -23.65 16.59
N ALA A 2 6.41 -22.50 16.09
CA ALA A 2 5.79 -21.89 14.92
C ALA A 2 6.06 -22.82 13.74
N GLY A 3 5.01 -23.48 13.28
CA GLY A 3 5.13 -24.51 12.24
C GLY A 3 5.48 -23.90 10.89
N ARG A 4 6.02 -24.70 9.96
CA ARG A 4 6.22 -24.36 8.53
C ARG A 4 4.94 -23.85 7.85
N SER A 5 3.78 -24.13 8.42
CA SER A 5 2.45 -23.71 7.93
C SER A 5 2.12 -22.24 8.16
N GLN A 6 2.70 -21.59 9.19
CA GLN A 6 2.35 -20.21 9.52
C GLN A 6 2.63 -19.21 8.39
N PRO A 7 3.84 -19.16 7.77
CA PRO A 7 4.08 -18.23 6.67
C PRO A 7 3.28 -18.59 5.40
N VAL A 8 2.96 -19.87 5.19
CA VAL A 8 2.07 -20.28 4.09
C VAL A 8 0.67 -19.73 4.31
N LEU A 9 0.11 -19.88 5.53
CA LEU A 9 -1.21 -19.34 5.86
C LEU A 9 -1.24 -17.81 5.72
N ALA A 10 -0.21 -17.11 6.20
CA ALA A 10 -0.07 -15.68 6.03
C ALA A 10 -0.04 -15.28 4.54
N GLY A 11 0.66 -16.04 3.70
CA GLY A 11 0.70 -15.84 2.26
C GLY A 11 -0.67 -16.05 1.59
N VAL A 12 -1.40 -17.09 1.95
CA VAL A 12 -2.77 -17.33 1.45
C VAL A 12 -3.70 -16.18 1.84
N VAL A 13 -3.68 -15.73 3.11
CA VAL A 13 -4.47 -14.58 3.56
C VAL A 13 -4.08 -13.31 2.79
N THR A 14 -2.78 -13.10 2.58
CA THR A 14 -2.28 -11.95 1.81
C THR A 14 -2.80 -11.96 0.37
N ALA A 15 -2.82 -13.11 -0.31
CA ALA A 15 -3.35 -13.26 -1.66
C ALA A 15 -4.87 -12.98 -1.71
N LEU A 16 -5.63 -13.62 -0.82
CA LEU A 16 -7.09 -13.48 -0.78
C LEU A 16 -7.51 -12.04 -0.45
N VAL A 17 -6.92 -11.44 0.59
CA VAL A 17 -7.21 -10.06 0.98
C VAL A 17 -6.77 -9.08 -0.13
N GLY A 18 -5.56 -9.27 -0.69
CA GLY A 18 -5.05 -8.43 -1.76
C GLY A 18 -5.92 -8.47 -3.01
N PHE A 19 -6.30 -9.66 -3.47
CA PHE A 19 -7.18 -9.85 -4.63
C PHE A 19 -8.56 -9.24 -4.37
N ALA A 20 -9.24 -9.70 -3.32
CA ALA A 20 -10.62 -9.31 -3.03
C ALA A 20 -10.78 -7.80 -2.75
N SER A 21 -9.72 -7.13 -2.26
CA SER A 21 -9.77 -5.70 -1.95
C SER A 21 -9.60 -4.78 -3.16
N SER A 22 -9.15 -5.29 -4.32
CA SER A 22 -8.78 -4.36 -5.40
C SER A 22 -9.03 -4.84 -6.84
N PHE A 23 -9.46 -6.09 -7.08
CA PHE A 23 -9.73 -6.56 -8.43
C PHE A 23 -10.86 -5.77 -9.12
N THR A 24 -11.85 -5.29 -8.36
CA THR A 24 -12.93 -4.44 -8.88
C THR A 24 -12.41 -3.10 -9.41
N VAL A 25 -11.40 -2.53 -8.75
CA VAL A 25 -10.73 -1.30 -9.22
C VAL A 25 -10.02 -1.56 -10.54
N VAL A 26 -9.33 -2.72 -10.67
CA VAL A 26 -8.65 -3.12 -11.91
C VAL A 26 -9.64 -3.26 -13.05
N LEU A 27 -10.74 -4.00 -12.86
CA LEU A 27 -11.76 -4.18 -13.89
C LEU A 27 -12.41 -2.85 -14.28
N ALA A 28 -12.74 -2.00 -13.31
CA ALA A 28 -13.27 -0.67 -13.57
C ALA A 28 -12.28 0.19 -14.39
N GLY A 29 -11.00 0.16 -14.02
CA GLY A 29 -9.95 0.89 -14.72
C GLY A 29 -9.74 0.44 -16.15
N LEU A 30 -9.65 -0.86 -16.39
CA LEU A 30 -9.47 -1.42 -17.74
C LEU A 30 -10.66 -1.10 -18.65
N ARG A 31 -11.89 -1.23 -18.13
CA ARG A 31 -13.11 -0.85 -18.88
C ARG A 31 -13.16 0.64 -19.18
N ALA A 32 -12.79 1.49 -18.22
CA ALA A 32 -12.79 2.94 -18.39
C ALA A 32 -11.91 3.40 -19.56
N VAL A 33 -10.77 2.75 -19.78
CA VAL A 33 -9.86 3.06 -20.90
C VAL A 33 -10.19 2.32 -22.19
N GLY A 34 -11.32 1.60 -22.24
CA GLY A 34 -11.89 1.03 -23.46
C GLY A 34 -11.75 -0.47 -23.63
N ALA A 35 -11.38 -1.24 -22.58
CA ALA A 35 -11.37 -2.70 -22.65
C ALA A 35 -12.78 -3.28 -22.71
N SER A 36 -13.00 -4.26 -23.59
CA SER A 36 -14.17 -5.14 -23.54
C SER A 36 -14.11 -6.04 -22.30
N ASP A 37 -15.21 -6.72 -21.95
CA ASP A 37 -15.23 -7.64 -20.81
C ASP A 37 -14.21 -8.77 -20.95
N ALA A 38 -14.03 -9.30 -22.15
CA ALA A 38 -13.03 -10.33 -22.43
C ALA A 38 -11.59 -9.79 -22.23
N GLN A 39 -11.32 -8.58 -22.74
CA GLN A 39 -10.03 -7.90 -22.57
C GLN A 39 -9.77 -7.53 -21.12
N ALA A 40 -10.79 -7.10 -20.37
CA ALA A 40 -10.67 -6.80 -18.94
C ALA A 40 -10.39 -8.06 -18.12
N ALA A 41 -11.04 -9.19 -18.42
CA ALA A 41 -10.76 -10.49 -17.81
C ALA A 41 -9.34 -10.97 -18.12
N SER A 42 -8.89 -10.84 -19.36
CA SER A 42 -7.52 -11.11 -19.82
C SER A 42 -6.51 -10.23 -19.06
N GLY A 43 -6.77 -8.94 -18.94
CA GLY A 43 -5.93 -7.98 -18.24
C GLY A 43 -5.80 -8.30 -16.75
N LEU A 44 -6.90 -8.67 -16.09
CA LEU A 44 -6.87 -9.10 -14.68
C LEU A 44 -6.06 -10.39 -14.51
N LEU A 45 -6.25 -11.38 -15.38
CA LEU A 45 -5.42 -12.60 -15.40
C LEU A 45 -3.94 -12.24 -15.56
N ALA A 46 -3.64 -11.39 -16.53
CA ALA A 46 -2.27 -10.99 -16.86
C ALA A 46 -1.55 -10.32 -15.68
N VAL A 47 -2.21 -9.38 -14.97
CA VAL A 47 -1.59 -8.74 -13.79
C VAL A 47 -1.46 -9.71 -12.61
N CYS A 48 -2.39 -10.67 -12.45
CA CYS A 48 -2.30 -11.71 -11.43
C CYS A 48 -1.08 -12.61 -11.66
N VAL A 49 -0.92 -13.12 -12.89
CA VAL A 49 0.21 -13.99 -13.27
C VAL A 49 1.53 -13.23 -13.20
N ALA A 50 1.59 -12.02 -13.75
CA ALA A 50 2.78 -11.17 -13.73
C ALA A 50 3.23 -10.83 -12.29
N SER A 51 2.28 -10.50 -11.42
CA SER A 51 2.54 -10.28 -9.98
C SER A 51 3.04 -11.54 -9.30
N GLY A 52 2.40 -12.69 -9.60
CA GLY A 52 2.79 -13.98 -9.08
C GLY A 52 4.21 -14.37 -9.46
N ILE A 53 4.55 -14.29 -10.75
CA ILE A 53 5.89 -14.58 -11.26
C ILE A 53 6.94 -13.68 -10.59
N SER A 54 6.67 -12.37 -10.51
CA SER A 54 7.59 -11.42 -9.88
C SER A 54 7.79 -11.72 -8.39
N ALA A 55 6.71 -11.98 -7.64
CA ALA A 55 6.79 -12.29 -6.21
C ALA A 55 7.55 -13.58 -5.94
N VAL A 56 7.26 -14.63 -6.71
CA VAL A 56 7.93 -15.93 -6.58
C VAL A 56 9.42 -15.80 -6.92
N TRP A 57 9.76 -15.16 -8.04
CA TRP A 57 11.15 -14.97 -8.44
C TRP A 57 11.95 -14.15 -7.42
N LEU A 58 11.41 -12.99 -6.99
CA LEU A 58 12.08 -12.11 -6.02
C LEU A 58 12.22 -12.81 -4.66
N GLY A 59 11.18 -13.49 -4.18
CA GLY A 59 11.17 -14.19 -2.91
C GLY A 59 12.18 -15.34 -2.87
N LEU A 60 12.23 -16.19 -3.92
CA LEU A 60 13.16 -17.30 -4.02
C LEU A 60 14.61 -16.84 -4.19
N ARG A 61 14.83 -15.79 -5.02
CA ARG A 61 16.18 -15.32 -5.36
C ARG A 61 16.86 -14.59 -4.22
N HIS A 62 16.08 -13.77 -3.46
CA HIS A 62 16.64 -12.88 -2.44
C HIS A 62 16.34 -13.29 -1.01
N ARG A 63 15.42 -14.22 -0.81
CA ARG A 63 14.92 -14.67 0.51
C ARG A 63 14.43 -13.50 1.37
N ILE A 64 13.84 -12.48 0.73
CA ILE A 64 13.23 -11.31 1.35
C ILE A 64 11.72 -11.35 1.06
N PRO A 65 10.83 -11.01 2.01
CA PRO A 65 9.39 -11.05 1.84
C PRO A 65 8.87 -9.89 0.97
N MET A 66 9.35 -9.82 -0.29
CA MET A 66 8.95 -8.83 -1.28
C MET A 66 7.59 -9.20 -1.85
N SER A 67 6.52 -8.64 -1.29
CA SER A 67 5.17 -8.78 -1.85
C SER A 67 5.04 -7.95 -3.11
N VAL A 68 4.51 -8.56 -4.16
CA VAL A 68 4.25 -7.93 -5.45
C VAL A 68 2.77 -8.05 -5.77
N ALA A 69 2.19 -6.99 -6.31
CA ALA A 69 0.82 -6.94 -6.78
C ALA A 69 0.72 -5.94 -7.93
N TRP A 70 -0.48 -5.81 -8.50
CA TRP A 70 -0.77 -4.72 -9.46
C TRP A 70 -0.89 -3.36 -8.77
N SER A 71 -0.77 -2.29 -9.55
CA SER A 71 -0.94 -0.91 -9.09
C SER A 71 -2.42 -0.56 -8.92
N THR A 72 -2.95 -0.72 -7.71
CA THR A 72 -4.33 -0.29 -7.40
C THR A 72 -4.52 1.22 -7.63
N PRO A 73 -3.59 2.11 -7.19
CA PRO A 73 -3.65 3.52 -7.55
C PRO A 73 -3.53 3.77 -9.06
N GLY A 74 -2.76 2.95 -9.77
CA GLY A 74 -2.69 2.98 -11.23
C GLY A 74 -4.03 2.61 -11.88
N ALA A 75 -4.70 1.56 -11.39
CA ALA A 75 -6.03 1.20 -11.86
C ALA A 75 -7.06 2.33 -11.61
N ALA A 76 -6.99 3.01 -10.46
CA ALA A 76 -7.81 4.18 -10.18
C ALA A 76 -7.49 5.35 -11.13
N LEU A 77 -6.22 5.54 -11.49
CA LEU A 77 -5.83 6.50 -12.53
C LEU A 77 -6.47 6.17 -13.88
N LEU A 78 -6.58 4.89 -14.25
CA LEU A 78 -7.28 4.48 -15.49
C LEU A 78 -8.74 4.92 -15.45
N VAL A 79 -9.43 4.73 -14.30
CA VAL A 79 -10.82 5.20 -14.12
C VAL A 79 -10.91 6.73 -14.27
N ALA A 80 -10.01 7.46 -13.63
CA ALA A 80 -9.98 8.92 -13.68
C ALA A 80 -9.61 9.46 -15.08
N THR A 81 -8.83 8.70 -15.87
CA THR A 81 -8.46 9.05 -17.24
C THR A 81 -9.63 8.87 -18.20
N GLY A 82 -10.45 7.83 -18.00
CA GLY A 82 -11.55 7.50 -18.91
C GLY A 82 -11.07 7.06 -20.29
N THR A 83 -11.89 7.27 -21.31
CA THR A 83 -11.60 6.83 -22.68
C THR A 83 -10.38 7.53 -23.26
N VAL A 84 -9.46 6.74 -23.82
CA VAL A 84 -8.21 7.22 -24.41
C VAL A 84 -8.40 7.45 -25.91
N PRO A 85 -7.94 8.57 -26.48
CA PRO A 85 -7.94 8.76 -27.93
C PRO A 85 -7.18 7.66 -28.65
N GLY A 86 -7.87 6.93 -29.53
CA GLY A 86 -7.36 5.72 -30.19
C GLY A 86 -7.72 4.41 -29.48
N GLY A 87 -8.46 4.48 -28.36
CA GLY A 87 -9.09 3.34 -27.68
C GLY A 87 -8.12 2.38 -27.00
N TRP A 88 -8.59 1.16 -26.78
CA TRP A 88 -7.88 0.12 -26.06
C TRP A 88 -6.45 -0.19 -26.54
N PRO A 89 -6.15 -0.29 -27.86
CA PRO A 89 -4.78 -0.52 -28.31
C PRO A 89 -3.78 0.56 -27.87
N VAL A 90 -4.22 1.81 -27.77
CA VAL A 90 -3.38 2.93 -27.30
C VAL A 90 -3.16 2.86 -25.78
N ALA A 91 -4.17 2.42 -25.03
CA ALA A 91 -4.01 2.15 -23.60
C ALA A 91 -2.97 1.03 -23.35
N VAL A 92 -3.01 -0.05 -24.15
CA VAL A 92 -2.00 -1.12 -24.11
C VAL A 92 -0.60 -0.58 -24.42
N GLY A 93 -0.47 0.30 -25.41
CA GLY A 93 0.79 1.01 -25.68
C GLY A 93 1.29 1.82 -24.48
N ALA A 94 0.38 2.52 -23.79
CA ALA A 94 0.73 3.27 -22.58
C ALA A 94 1.17 2.35 -21.42
N PHE A 95 0.58 1.16 -21.26
CA PHE A 95 1.02 0.16 -20.26
C PHE A 95 2.43 -0.33 -20.57
N LEU A 96 2.74 -0.61 -21.84
CA LEU A 96 4.09 -0.98 -22.27
C LEU A 96 5.12 0.11 -21.92
N VAL A 97 4.82 1.37 -22.25
CA VAL A 97 5.72 2.50 -21.95
C VAL A 97 5.89 2.67 -20.44
N SER A 98 4.82 2.58 -19.65
CA SER A 98 4.92 2.64 -18.20
C SER A 98 5.80 1.52 -17.65
N GLY A 99 5.64 0.28 -18.12
CA GLY A 99 6.48 -0.86 -17.76
C GLY A 99 7.96 -0.64 -18.14
N ALA A 100 8.21 -0.14 -19.36
CA ALA A 100 9.57 0.21 -19.82
C ALA A 100 10.23 1.29 -18.95
N LEU A 101 9.47 2.31 -18.51
CA LEU A 101 9.95 3.34 -17.59
C LEU A 101 10.29 2.76 -16.21
N ILE A 102 9.50 1.78 -15.71
CA ILE A 102 9.82 1.08 -14.46
C ILE A 102 11.11 0.27 -14.61
N VAL A 103 11.30 -0.44 -15.74
CA VAL A 103 12.55 -1.15 -16.03
C VAL A 103 13.71 -0.16 -16.09
N ALA A 104 13.55 0.95 -16.80
CA ALA A 104 14.56 1.99 -16.92
C ALA A 104 14.94 2.58 -15.55
N ALA A 105 13.97 2.82 -14.66
CA ALA A 105 14.22 3.26 -13.29
C ALA A 105 15.01 2.21 -12.46
N GLY A 106 14.84 0.92 -12.77
CA GLY A 106 15.61 -0.17 -12.18
C GLY A 106 17.00 -0.37 -12.75
N LEU A 107 17.25 0.09 -13.99
CA LEU A 107 18.55 0.05 -14.66
C LEU A 107 19.37 1.31 -14.41
N PHE A 108 18.73 2.47 -14.44
CA PHE A 108 19.35 3.78 -14.32
C PHE A 108 18.99 4.41 -12.95
N PRO A 109 19.88 4.33 -11.94
CA PRO A 109 19.62 4.90 -10.62
C PRO A 109 19.30 6.40 -10.65
N ALA A 110 19.75 7.13 -11.67
CA ALA A 110 19.45 8.55 -11.85
C ALA A 110 17.95 8.78 -12.05
N LEU A 111 17.25 7.95 -12.86
CA LEU A 111 15.82 8.05 -13.08
C LEU A 111 15.04 7.70 -11.78
N GLY A 112 15.46 6.66 -11.07
CA GLY A 112 14.88 6.33 -9.77
C GLY A 112 15.03 7.48 -8.75
N ARG A 113 16.18 8.14 -8.71
CA ARG A 113 16.40 9.34 -7.88
C ARG A 113 15.57 10.53 -8.32
N ALA A 114 15.39 10.75 -9.64
CA ALA A 114 14.56 11.83 -10.14
C ALA A 114 13.10 11.66 -9.73
N VAL A 115 12.56 10.43 -9.77
CA VAL A 115 11.21 10.14 -9.27
C VAL A 115 11.13 10.33 -7.75
N ALA A 116 12.13 9.86 -7.00
CA ALA A 116 12.19 10.04 -5.55
C ALA A 116 12.37 11.52 -5.13
N ALA A 117 12.86 12.38 -6.03
CA ALA A 117 12.98 13.81 -5.82
C ALA A 117 11.67 14.59 -5.98
N ILE A 118 10.62 13.96 -6.52
CA ILE A 118 9.28 14.58 -6.55
C ILE A 118 8.84 14.81 -5.10
N PRO A 119 8.48 16.04 -4.73
CA PRO A 119 8.05 16.32 -3.36
C PRO A 119 6.85 15.45 -2.98
N ARG A 120 6.94 14.81 -1.81
CA ARG A 120 5.87 13.94 -1.30
C ARG A 120 4.49 14.61 -1.25
N PRO A 121 4.38 15.92 -0.88
CA PRO A 121 3.11 16.63 -0.94
C PRO A 121 2.47 16.65 -2.32
N ILE A 122 3.26 16.88 -3.38
CA ILE A 122 2.76 16.93 -4.76
C ILE A 122 2.31 15.53 -5.23
N ALA A 123 3.14 14.50 -4.98
CA ALA A 123 2.78 13.12 -5.34
C ALA A 123 1.53 12.64 -4.56
N GLY A 124 1.43 12.97 -3.27
CA GLY A 124 0.25 12.68 -2.45
C GLY A 124 -0.99 13.40 -2.94
N ALA A 125 -0.88 14.68 -3.27
CA ALA A 125 -1.98 15.50 -3.78
C ALA A 125 -2.52 14.99 -5.12
N MET A 126 -1.62 14.65 -6.05
CA MET A 126 -2.01 14.02 -7.32
C MET A 126 -2.73 12.69 -7.07
N LEU A 127 -2.20 11.83 -6.20
CA LEU A 127 -2.84 10.57 -5.87
C LEU A 127 -4.22 10.78 -5.24
N ALA A 128 -4.36 11.72 -4.30
CA ALA A 128 -5.64 12.04 -3.69
C ALA A 128 -6.68 12.51 -4.73
N GLY A 129 -6.27 13.36 -5.67
CA GLY A 129 -7.13 13.82 -6.76
C GLY A 129 -7.59 12.68 -7.68
N VAL A 130 -6.68 11.75 -8.03
CA VAL A 130 -7.01 10.56 -8.82
C VAL A 130 -8.00 9.62 -8.11
N LEU A 131 -7.87 9.48 -6.78
CA LEU A 131 -8.72 8.56 -5.99
C LEU A 131 -10.10 9.14 -5.70
N LEU A 132 -10.26 10.45 -5.69
CA LEU A 132 -11.48 11.13 -5.24
C LEU A 132 -12.74 10.67 -5.97
N PRO A 133 -12.79 10.55 -7.31
CA PRO A 133 -14.00 10.13 -8.02
C PRO A 133 -14.51 8.75 -7.59
N LEU A 134 -13.59 7.79 -7.39
CA LEU A 134 -13.96 6.45 -6.89
C LEU A 134 -14.36 6.48 -5.40
N CYS A 135 -13.66 7.25 -4.58
CA CYS A 135 -13.97 7.36 -3.15
C CYS A 135 -15.31 8.05 -2.86
N THR A 136 -15.85 8.82 -3.80
CA THR A 136 -17.20 9.41 -3.72
C THR A 136 -18.29 8.45 -4.23
N ALA A 137 -17.95 7.41 -4.98
CA ALA A 137 -18.90 6.46 -5.54
C ALA A 137 -19.77 5.74 -4.48
N PRO A 138 -19.29 5.39 -3.26
CA PRO A 138 -20.16 4.83 -2.22
C PRO A 138 -21.34 5.74 -1.87
N VAL A 139 -21.10 7.05 -1.83
CA VAL A 139 -22.15 8.05 -1.53
C VAL A 139 -23.14 8.13 -2.69
N ARG A 140 -22.65 8.16 -3.93
CA ARG A 140 -23.51 8.13 -5.12
C ARG A 140 -24.35 6.86 -5.18
N ALA A 141 -23.78 5.70 -4.90
CA ALA A 141 -24.47 4.42 -4.90
C ALA A 141 -25.61 4.36 -3.83
N LEU A 142 -25.42 4.99 -2.67
CA LEU A 142 -26.46 5.09 -1.65
C LEU A 142 -27.69 5.87 -2.14
N VAL A 143 -27.52 6.79 -3.10
CA VAL A 143 -28.60 7.58 -3.70
C VAL A 143 -29.21 6.83 -4.90
N GLU A 144 -28.37 6.30 -5.81
CA GLU A 144 -28.80 5.73 -7.08
C GLU A 144 -29.36 4.31 -6.92
N VAL A 145 -28.74 3.47 -6.06
CA VAL A 145 -29.10 2.06 -5.87
C VAL A 145 -29.17 1.68 -4.37
N PRO A 146 -29.96 2.38 -3.55
CA PRO A 146 -29.91 2.25 -2.08
C PRO A 146 -30.12 0.83 -1.59
N ARG A 147 -31.01 0.05 -2.23
CA ARG A 147 -31.30 -1.34 -1.82
C ARG A 147 -30.07 -2.25 -1.89
N LEU A 148 -29.17 -2.01 -2.83
CA LEU A 148 -27.92 -2.75 -3.00
C LEU A 148 -26.77 -2.13 -2.21
N ALA A 149 -26.69 -0.79 -2.21
CA ALA A 149 -25.57 -0.08 -1.63
C ALA A 149 -25.59 -0.03 -0.09
N VAL A 150 -26.77 0.15 0.53
CA VAL A 150 -26.89 0.23 2.01
C VAL A 150 -26.31 -1.01 2.71
N PRO A 151 -26.71 -2.26 2.36
CA PRO A 151 -26.14 -3.44 3.02
C PRO A 151 -24.62 -3.57 2.81
N VAL A 152 -24.10 -3.18 1.64
CA VAL A 152 -22.67 -3.21 1.32
C VAL A 152 -21.88 -2.23 2.20
N VAL A 153 -22.36 -0.98 2.28
CA VAL A 153 -21.71 0.06 3.10
C VAL A 153 -21.79 -0.28 4.59
N LEU A 154 -22.92 -0.78 5.07
CA LEU A 154 -23.07 -1.22 6.46
C LEU A 154 -22.16 -2.40 6.80
N ALA A 155 -22.05 -3.39 5.92
CA ALA A 155 -21.14 -4.51 6.11
C ALA A 155 -19.69 -4.03 6.18
N TRP A 156 -19.30 -3.09 5.29
CA TRP A 156 -17.97 -2.49 5.32
C TRP A 156 -17.73 -1.75 6.64
N LEU A 157 -18.66 -0.91 7.11
CA LEU A 157 -18.52 -0.15 8.36
C LEU A 157 -18.37 -1.08 9.56
N LEU A 158 -19.21 -2.11 9.67
CA LEU A 158 -19.17 -3.08 10.77
C LEU A 158 -17.86 -3.84 10.77
N LEU A 159 -17.45 -4.37 9.61
CA LEU A 159 -16.18 -5.10 9.50
C LEU A 159 -14.98 -4.18 9.67
N HIS A 160 -15.05 -2.93 9.22
CA HIS A 160 -13.98 -1.95 9.46
C HIS A 160 -13.77 -1.67 10.95
N ARG A 161 -14.84 -1.73 11.76
CA ARG A 161 -14.79 -1.55 13.22
C ARG A 161 -14.21 -2.77 13.94
N PHE A 162 -14.58 -4.00 13.53
CA PHE A 162 -14.27 -5.22 14.28
C PHE A 162 -13.20 -6.11 13.64
N ALA A 163 -13.07 -6.05 12.32
CA ALA A 163 -12.20 -6.94 11.53
C ALA A 163 -11.66 -6.23 10.28
N ARG A 164 -10.94 -5.14 10.47
CA ARG A 164 -10.53 -4.18 9.42
C ARG A 164 -9.98 -4.83 8.14
N ARG A 165 -9.18 -5.90 8.27
CA ARG A 165 -8.63 -6.64 7.11
C ARG A 165 -9.70 -7.32 6.25
N TRP A 166 -10.87 -7.61 6.82
CA TRP A 166 -12.00 -8.27 6.15
C TRP A 166 -13.08 -7.29 5.68
N ALA A 167 -12.91 -5.99 5.93
CA ALA A 167 -13.93 -4.98 5.60
C ALA A 167 -14.27 -4.97 4.11
N VAL A 168 -13.29 -4.91 3.22
CA VAL A 168 -13.50 -4.89 1.78
C VAL A 168 -13.90 -6.25 1.23
N PRO A 169 -13.23 -7.37 1.58
CA PRO A 169 -13.70 -8.71 1.20
C PRO A 169 -15.14 -8.98 1.63
N GLY A 170 -15.51 -8.61 2.84
CA GLY A 170 -16.88 -8.81 3.34
C GLY A 170 -17.92 -7.93 2.63
N ALA A 171 -17.59 -6.67 2.36
CA ALA A 171 -18.44 -5.79 1.56
C ALA A 171 -18.68 -6.36 0.15
N LEU A 172 -17.63 -6.93 -0.46
CA LEU A 172 -17.73 -7.59 -1.75
C LEU A 172 -18.66 -8.82 -1.69
N VAL A 173 -18.51 -9.67 -0.66
CA VAL A 173 -19.40 -10.83 -0.47
C VAL A 173 -20.86 -10.39 -0.35
N VAL A 174 -21.14 -9.32 0.41
CA VAL A 174 -22.49 -8.76 0.54
C VAL A 174 -22.97 -8.17 -0.78
N ALA A 175 -22.11 -7.51 -1.56
CA ALA A 175 -22.46 -7.01 -2.88
C ALA A 175 -22.82 -8.16 -3.84
N VAL A 176 -22.03 -9.23 -3.85
CA VAL A 176 -22.31 -10.45 -4.64
C VAL A 176 -23.64 -11.07 -4.25
N ALA A 177 -23.87 -11.23 -2.95
CA ALA A 177 -25.13 -11.78 -2.44
C ALA A 177 -26.35 -10.90 -2.81
N ALA A 178 -26.22 -9.58 -2.67
CA ALA A 178 -27.27 -8.63 -3.04
C ALA A 178 -27.60 -8.69 -4.55
N ILE A 179 -26.57 -8.79 -5.41
CA ILE A 179 -26.76 -8.95 -6.86
C ILE A 179 -27.44 -10.28 -7.16
N ALA A 180 -26.99 -11.39 -6.57
CA ALA A 180 -27.55 -12.73 -6.79
C ALA A 180 -29.03 -12.83 -6.36
N LEU A 181 -29.43 -12.10 -5.34
CA LEU A 181 -30.83 -12.05 -4.87
C LEU A 181 -31.76 -11.15 -5.71
N THR A 182 -31.17 -10.19 -6.46
CA THR A 182 -31.96 -9.17 -7.17
C THR A 182 -31.90 -9.31 -8.68
N THR A 183 -30.88 -10.00 -9.21
CA THR A 183 -30.68 -10.15 -10.65
C THR A 183 -30.89 -11.61 -11.06
N PRO A 184 -31.74 -11.90 -12.07
CA PRO A 184 -31.93 -13.26 -12.56
C PRO A 184 -30.59 -13.84 -13.07
N VAL A 185 -30.24 -15.04 -12.58
CA VAL A 185 -28.98 -15.75 -12.91
C VAL A 185 -28.92 -16.17 -14.40
N SER A 186 -30.02 -16.06 -15.13
CA SER A 186 -30.14 -16.33 -16.57
C SER A 186 -29.13 -15.52 -17.43
N GLY A 187 -28.64 -14.37 -16.92
CA GLY A 187 -27.59 -13.57 -17.57
C GLY A 187 -26.20 -14.23 -17.61
N LEU A 188 -25.95 -15.29 -16.83
CA LEU A 188 -24.69 -16.04 -16.83
C LEU A 188 -24.61 -17.14 -17.89
N GLY A 189 -25.71 -17.43 -18.61
CA GLY A 189 -25.83 -18.57 -19.53
C GLY A 189 -24.88 -18.58 -20.74
N GLY A 190 -24.07 -17.53 -20.93
CA GLY A 190 -23.04 -17.44 -21.97
C GLY A 190 -21.71 -16.89 -21.48
N ALA A 191 -21.58 -16.59 -20.18
CA ALA A 191 -20.37 -16.01 -19.62
C ALA A 191 -19.23 -17.04 -19.55
N ARG A 192 -18.05 -16.70 -20.09
CA ARG A 192 -16.85 -17.51 -19.93
C ARG A 192 -16.32 -17.35 -18.51
N LEU A 193 -16.51 -18.36 -17.67
CA LEU A 193 -16.03 -18.37 -16.27
C LEU A 193 -14.51 -18.45 -16.18
N LEU A 194 -13.87 -19.12 -17.16
CA LEU A 194 -12.40 -19.12 -17.29
C LEU A 194 -11.99 -17.99 -18.24
N PRO A 195 -10.98 -17.19 -17.86
CA PRO A 195 -10.49 -16.13 -18.71
C PRO A 195 -9.76 -16.70 -19.92
N ALA A 196 -10.04 -16.16 -21.13
CA ALA A 196 -9.19 -16.35 -22.28
C ALA A 196 -8.16 -15.22 -22.32
N VAL A 197 -6.94 -15.53 -22.82
CA VAL A 197 -5.93 -14.49 -23.04
C VAL A 197 -6.27 -13.78 -24.35
N GLU A 198 -6.65 -12.52 -24.24
CA GLU A 198 -6.97 -11.65 -25.38
C GLU A 198 -5.76 -10.74 -25.64
N LEU A 199 -5.02 -11.06 -26.69
CA LEU A 199 -3.86 -10.27 -27.09
C LEU A 199 -4.27 -9.07 -27.94
N THR A 200 -3.80 -7.89 -27.57
CA THR A 200 -4.02 -6.65 -28.30
C THR A 200 -2.68 -6.09 -28.76
N ALA A 201 -2.56 -5.84 -30.06
CA ALA A 201 -1.42 -5.13 -30.60
C ALA A 201 -1.41 -3.68 -30.09
N PRO A 202 -0.27 -3.18 -29.58
CA PRO A 202 -0.18 -1.83 -29.07
C PRO A 202 -0.27 -0.80 -30.20
N ALA A 203 -0.96 0.30 -29.95
CA ALA A 203 -0.94 1.48 -30.78
C ALA A 203 -0.33 2.66 -30.03
N TRP A 204 0.19 3.62 -30.78
CA TRP A 204 0.99 4.70 -30.22
C TRP A 204 0.30 6.04 -30.46
N ASN A 205 0.16 6.81 -29.39
CA ASN A 205 -0.36 8.18 -29.42
C ASN A 205 0.39 9.02 -28.39
N VAL A 206 1.01 10.11 -28.80
CA VAL A 206 1.86 10.94 -27.93
C VAL A 206 1.08 11.50 -26.74
N SER A 207 -0.17 11.97 -26.95
CA SER A 207 -0.99 12.49 -25.85
C SER A 207 -1.29 11.42 -24.79
N ALA A 208 -1.50 10.16 -25.19
CA ALA A 208 -1.70 9.04 -24.27
C ALA A 208 -0.39 8.63 -23.57
N MET A 209 0.75 8.71 -24.25
CA MET A 209 2.05 8.44 -23.60
C MET A 209 2.33 9.46 -22.49
N VAL A 210 2.02 10.73 -22.72
CA VAL A 210 2.19 11.81 -21.74
C VAL A 210 1.06 11.79 -20.70
N GLY A 211 -0.18 11.60 -21.12
CA GLY A 211 -1.38 11.71 -20.26
C GLY A 211 -1.72 10.47 -19.46
N LEU A 212 -1.27 9.29 -19.89
CA LEU A 212 -1.55 8.03 -19.21
C LEU A 212 -0.27 7.30 -18.80
N ALA A 213 0.68 7.04 -19.72
CA ALA A 213 1.84 6.22 -19.40
C ALA A 213 2.74 6.88 -18.33
N LEU A 214 3.04 8.17 -18.45
CA LEU A 214 3.87 8.89 -17.51
C LEU A 214 3.18 9.03 -16.14
N PRO A 215 1.92 9.46 -15.99
CA PRO A 215 1.22 9.44 -14.71
C PRO A 215 1.11 8.04 -14.09
N LEU A 216 0.84 7.00 -14.90
CA LEU A 216 0.79 5.61 -14.42
C LEU A 216 2.13 5.16 -13.82
N PHE A 217 3.24 5.47 -14.49
CA PHE A 217 4.58 5.24 -13.97
C PHE A 217 4.80 5.99 -12.64
N LEU A 218 4.50 7.29 -12.60
CA LEU A 218 4.75 8.14 -11.43
C LEU A 218 3.89 7.71 -10.23
N VAL A 219 2.60 7.44 -10.43
CA VAL A 219 1.70 6.93 -9.38
C VAL A 219 2.19 5.58 -8.86
N THR A 220 2.57 4.67 -9.77
CA THR A 220 3.07 3.34 -9.41
C THR A 220 4.36 3.43 -8.61
N MET A 221 5.27 4.31 -8.98
CA MET A 221 6.51 4.53 -8.24
C MET A 221 6.25 5.17 -6.87
N ALA A 222 5.53 6.30 -6.83
CA ALA A 222 5.35 7.12 -5.63
C ALA A 222 4.41 6.47 -4.61
N ALA A 223 3.33 5.82 -5.07
CA ALA A 223 2.30 5.26 -4.19
C ALA A 223 2.52 3.78 -3.83
N GLN A 224 3.36 3.05 -4.55
CA GLN A 224 3.54 1.62 -4.35
C GLN A 224 5.01 1.20 -4.20
N ASN A 225 5.84 1.43 -5.22
CA ASN A 225 7.22 0.92 -5.19
C ASN A 225 8.05 1.54 -4.06
N VAL A 226 8.02 2.86 -3.91
CA VAL A 226 8.76 3.56 -2.84
C VAL A 226 8.20 3.24 -1.45
N PRO A 227 6.88 3.31 -1.19
CA PRO A 227 6.33 2.89 0.09
C PRO A 227 6.51 1.41 0.40
N GLY A 228 6.35 0.51 -0.58
CA GLY A 228 6.58 -0.93 -0.41
C GLY A 228 8.02 -1.23 0.01
N MET A 229 8.99 -0.50 -0.56
CA MET A 229 10.37 -0.55 -0.14
C MET A 229 10.57 -0.05 1.29
N ALA A 230 9.93 1.07 1.65
CA ALA A 230 10.03 1.64 2.99
C ALA A 230 9.48 0.69 4.06
N VAL A 231 8.40 -0.03 3.76
CA VAL A 231 7.85 -1.08 4.66
C VAL A 231 8.89 -2.17 4.90
N LEU A 232 9.55 -2.69 3.86
CA LEU A 232 10.57 -3.74 4.00
C LEU A 232 11.77 -3.25 4.83
N VAL A 233 12.24 -2.03 4.58
CA VAL A 233 13.31 -1.40 5.37
C VAL A 233 12.89 -1.22 6.83
N GLY A 234 11.65 -0.82 7.09
CA GLY A 234 11.09 -0.69 8.44
C GLY A 234 11.07 -2.01 9.23
N TYR A 235 10.98 -3.16 8.55
CA TYR A 235 11.14 -4.49 9.16
C TYR A 235 12.59 -5.00 9.18
N GLY A 236 13.59 -4.16 8.86
CA GLY A 236 15.01 -4.48 8.93
C GLY A 236 15.60 -5.18 7.71
N TYR A 237 14.83 -5.34 6.62
CA TYR A 237 15.34 -5.91 5.38
C TYR A 237 16.13 -4.88 4.56
N ARG A 238 17.03 -5.39 3.70
CA ARG A 238 17.77 -4.58 2.71
C ARG A 238 17.43 -5.08 1.30
N PRO A 239 16.24 -4.77 0.79
CA PRO A 239 15.82 -5.29 -0.51
C PRO A 239 16.57 -4.61 -1.65
N PRO A 240 16.92 -5.35 -2.73
CA PRO A 240 17.58 -4.80 -3.90
C PRO A 240 16.58 -4.04 -4.80
N PHE A 241 16.43 -2.74 -4.60
CA PHE A 241 15.42 -1.92 -5.28
C PHE A 241 15.48 -2.00 -6.80
N GLY A 242 16.69 -1.89 -7.37
CA GLY A 242 16.85 -2.00 -8.82
C GLY A 242 16.42 -3.36 -9.38
N ALA A 243 16.68 -4.47 -8.66
CA ALA A 243 16.22 -5.80 -9.08
C ALA A 243 14.69 -5.92 -8.99
N ALA A 244 14.08 -5.37 -7.95
CA ALA A 244 12.63 -5.35 -7.79
C ALA A 244 11.95 -4.58 -8.92
N LEU A 245 12.47 -3.39 -9.27
CA LEU A 245 11.94 -2.58 -10.37
C LEU A 245 12.10 -3.27 -11.73
N ARG A 246 13.27 -3.88 -11.99
CA ARG A 246 13.47 -4.64 -13.24
C ARG A 246 12.49 -5.80 -13.36
N ALA A 247 12.29 -6.56 -12.28
CA ALA A 247 11.36 -7.70 -12.30
C ALA A 247 9.92 -7.24 -12.54
N THR A 248 9.43 -6.27 -11.76
CA THR A 248 8.05 -5.78 -11.88
C THR A 248 7.81 -5.02 -13.18
N GLY A 249 8.77 -4.22 -13.64
CA GLY A 249 8.69 -3.53 -14.91
C GLY A 249 8.70 -4.49 -16.11
N LEU A 250 9.57 -5.51 -16.10
CA LEU A 250 9.62 -6.52 -17.18
C LEU A 250 8.32 -7.32 -17.24
N THR A 251 7.79 -7.77 -16.10
CA THR A 251 6.51 -8.49 -16.09
C THR A 251 5.33 -7.59 -16.47
N THR A 252 5.39 -6.27 -16.19
CA THR A 252 4.44 -5.29 -16.73
C THR A 252 4.49 -5.24 -18.27
N VAL A 253 5.68 -5.10 -18.85
CA VAL A 253 5.87 -5.09 -20.31
C VAL A 253 5.32 -6.37 -20.93
N LEU A 254 5.62 -7.53 -20.35
CA LEU A 254 5.16 -8.83 -20.87
C LEU A 254 3.65 -9.03 -20.72
N ALA A 255 3.05 -8.49 -19.66
CA ALA A 255 1.61 -8.57 -19.42
C ALA A 255 0.77 -7.57 -20.23
N ALA A 256 1.36 -6.45 -20.67
CA ALA A 256 0.64 -5.37 -21.32
C ALA A 256 -0.11 -5.81 -22.60
N PRO A 257 0.43 -6.62 -23.51
CA PRO A 257 -0.31 -7.10 -24.68
C PRO A 257 -1.57 -7.90 -24.32
N ALA A 258 -1.58 -8.57 -23.17
CA ALA A 258 -2.74 -9.26 -22.63
C ALA A 258 -3.65 -8.35 -21.77
N GLY A 259 -3.39 -7.05 -21.75
CA GLY A 259 -4.17 -6.04 -21.03
C GLY A 259 -3.72 -5.77 -19.60
N GLY A 260 -2.58 -6.35 -19.16
CA GLY A 260 -2.01 -6.07 -17.83
C GLY A 260 -1.45 -4.65 -17.77
N HIS A 261 -1.89 -3.86 -16.80
CA HIS A 261 -1.40 -2.48 -16.63
C HIS A 261 -0.07 -2.44 -15.88
N ALA A 262 0.04 -2.00 -14.63
CA ALA A 262 1.31 -1.88 -13.92
C ALA A 262 1.41 -2.86 -12.76
N VAL A 263 2.54 -3.55 -12.65
CA VAL A 263 2.94 -4.44 -11.54
C VAL A 263 4.01 -3.72 -10.71
N ASN A 264 3.96 -3.87 -9.39
CA ASN A 264 4.79 -3.14 -8.45
C ASN A 264 5.02 -3.91 -7.13
N LEU A 265 5.92 -3.40 -6.30
CA LEU A 265 5.97 -3.79 -4.89
C LEU A 265 4.68 -3.33 -4.20
N ALA A 266 4.03 -4.23 -3.48
CA ALA A 266 2.81 -3.92 -2.76
C ALA A 266 3.13 -3.17 -1.46
N ALA A 267 2.59 -1.96 -1.30
CA ALA A 267 2.77 -1.19 -0.07
C ALA A 267 1.86 -1.69 1.07
N ILE A 268 0.59 -1.98 0.74
CA ILE A 268 -0.45 -2.32 1.73
C ILE A 268 -0.25 -3.75 2.26
N THR A 269 -0.07 -4.72 1.37
CA THR A 269 0.07 -6.14 1.73
C THR A 269 1.49 -6.54 2.13
N ALA A 270 2.48 -5.66 1.91
CA ALA A 270 3.86 -5.90 2.31
C ALA A 270 3.98 -6.20 3.81
N ALA A 271 3.28 -5.45 4.66
CA ALA A 271 3.31 -5.64 6.11
C ALA A 271 2.77 -7.02 6.54
N LEU A 272 1.77 -7.56 5.84
CA LEU A 272 1.20 -8.89 6.13
C LEU A 272 2.20 -10.03 5.88
N ALA A 273 3.08 -9.87 4.90
CA ALA A 273 4.10 -10.87 4.58
C ALA A 273 5.43 -10.63 5.32
N ALA A 274 5.79 -9.36 5.60
CA ALA A 274 7.07 -8.99 6.20
C ALA A 274 7.02 -8.86 7.73
N GLY A 275 5.83 -8.76 8.31
CA GLY A 275 5.64 -8.58 9.76
C GLY A 275 5.83 -9.87 10.57
N PRO A 276 5.93 -9.74 11.90
CA PRO A 276 6.06 -10.87 12.82
C PRO A 276 4.86 -11.82 12.80
N ASP A 277 3.68 -11.34 12.38
CA ASP A 277 2.48 -12.16 12.22
C ASP A 277 2.64 -13.22 11.11
N ALA A 278 3.47 -12.96 10.10
CA ALA A 278 3.77 -13.93 9.06
C ALA A 278 4.64 -15.07 9.60
N HIS A 279 5.70 -14.74 10.36
CA HIS A 279 6.53 -15.70 11.08
C HIS A 279 7.42 -14.97 12.10
N PRO A 280 7.64 -15.52 13.32
CA PRO A 280 8.56 -14.94 14.31
C PRO A 280 9.97 -14.78 13.76
N ASP A 281 10.49 -15.80 13.04
CA ASP A 281 11.79 -15.81 12.41
C ASP A 281 11.74 -15.00 11.09
N PRO A 282 12.47 -13.85 10.99
CA PRO A 282 12.51 -13.02 9.80
C PRO A 282 12.98 -13.76 8.54
N ASP A 283 13.90 -14.73 8.69
CA ASP A 283 14.49 -15.47 7.57
C ASP A 283 13.52 -16.46 6.90
N ARG A 284 12.35 -16.65 7.47
CA ARG A 284 11.29 -17.52 6.91
C ARG A 284 10.11 -16.75 6.32
N ARG A 285 10.04 -15.44 6.50
CA ARG A 285 8.89 -14.62 6.05
C ARG A 285 8.79 -14.52 4.53
N TRP A 286 9.88 -14.72 3.78
CA TRP A 286 9.85 -14.77 2.32
C TRP A 286 8.91 -15.85 1.77
N ILE A 287 8.66 -16.95 2.53
CA ILE A 287 7.71 -17.99 2.16
C ILE A 287 6.29 -17.41 2.03
N ALA A 288 5.92 -16.43 2.89
CA ALA A 288 4.63 -15.78 2.81
C ALA A 288 4.45 -15.00 1.50
N SER A 289 5.48 -14.26 1.03
CA SER A 289 5.39 -13.53 -0.24
C SER A 289 5.37 -14.45 -1.46
N VAL A 290 6.12 -15.56 -1.44
CA VAL A 290 6.08 -16.60 -2.49
C VAL A 290 4.71 -17.24 -2.55
N THR A 291 4.16 -17.63 -1.40
CA THR A 291 2.81 -18.21 -1.31
C THR A 291 1.74 -17.22 -1.77
N ALA A 292 1.87 -15.94 -1.38
CA ALA A 292 0.97 -14.88 -1.83
C ALA A 292 1.01 -14.69 -3.35
N GLY A 293 2.20 -14.66 -3.93
CA GLY A 293 2.38 -14.58 -5.39
C GLY A 293 1.77 -15.77 -6.13
N THR A 294 2.02 -16.98 -5.65
CA THR A 294 1.40 -18.20 -6.21
C THR A 294 -0.12 -18.14 -6.08
N GLY A 295 -0.63 -17.71 -4.92
CA GLY A 295 -2.06 -17.53 -4.68
C GLY A 295 -2.70 -16.51 -5.62
N LEU A 296 -2.04 -15.37 -5.88
CA LEU A 296 -2.51 -14.38 -6.85
C LEU A 296 -2.58 -14.95 -8.27
N ALA A 297 -1.55 -15.68 -8.71
CA ALA A 297 -1.57 -16.32 -10.03
C ALA A 297 -2.73 -17.32 -10.18
N LEU A 298 -3.01 -18.10 -9.14
CA LEU A 298 -4.15 -19.04 -9.11
C LEU A 298 -5.50 -18.30 -9.09
N LEU A 299 -5.63 -17.21 -8.30
CA LEU A 299 -6.84 -16.39 -8.27
C LEU A 299 -7.11 -15.73 -9.62
N GLY A 300 -6.07 -15.44 -10.41
CA GLY A 300 -6.19 -14.96 -11.77
C GLY A 300 -7.00 -15.87 -12.68
N LEU A 301 -7.00 -17.19 -12.44
CA LEU A 301 -7.84 -18.14 -13.18
C LEU A 301 -9.34 -17.89 -12.98
N GLY A 302 -9.70 -17.22 -11.88
CA GLY A 302 -11.08 -16.75 -11.62
C GLY A 302 -11.44 -15.42 -12.26
N ALA A 303 -10.54 -14.79 -13.05
CA ALA A 303 -10.77 -13.46 -13.63
C ALA A 303 -12.01 -13.41 -14.55
N GLY A 304 -12.30 -14.50 -15.27
CA GLY A 304 -13.50 -14.59 -16.11
C GLY A 304 -14.77 -14.54 -15.25
N ALA A 305 -14.83 -15.34 -14.18
CA ALA A 305 -15.97 -15.34 -13.24
C ALA A 305 -16.10 -13.99 -12.53
N ALA A 306 -15.00 -13.38 -12.12
CA ALA A 306 -14.99 -12.04 -11.52
C ALA A 306 -15.55 -10.97 -12.46
N THR A 307 -15.15 -11.01 -13.73
CA THR A 307 -15.63 -10.08 -14.77
C THR A 307 -17.12 -10.30 -15.08
N ALA A 308 -17.55 -11.56 -15.20
CA ALA A 308 -18.96 -11.90 -15.40
C ALA A 308 -19.84 -11.40 -14.24
N LEU A 309 -19.38 -11.57 -13.01
CA LEU A 309 -20.06 -11.06 -11.82
C LEU A 309 -20.19 -9.53 -11.84
N VAL A 310 -19.10 -8.85 -12.17
CA VAL A 310 -19.06 -7.38 -12.27
C VAL A 310 -19.98 -6.87 -13.40
N ALA A 311 -20.11 -7.64 -14.50
CA ALA A 311 -20.98 -7.28 -15.62
C ALA A 311 -22.48 -7.34 -15.28
N LEU A 312 -22.88 -8.15 -14.28
CA LEU A 312 -24.26 -8.25 -13.80
C LEU A 312 -24.66 -7.11 -12.85
N ALA A 313 -23.69 -6.42 -12.30
CA ALA A 313 -23.90 -5.40 -11.28
C ALA A 313 -24.13 -4.01 -11.90
N PRO A 314 -24.95 -3.15 -11.28
CA PRO A 314 -24.95 -1.73 -11.62
C PRO A 314 -23.54 -1.14 -11.51
N PRO A 315 -23.05 -0.40 -12.52
CA PRO A 315 -21.67 0.13 -12.51
C PRO A 315 -21.34 0.92 -11.24
N VAL A 316 -22.27 1.76 -10.76
CA VAL A 316 -22.09 2.57 -9.54
C VAL A 316 -21.86 1.72 -8.29
N LEU A 317 -22.45 0.51 -8.22
CA LEU A 317 -22.22 -0.41 -7.09
C LEU A 317 -20.80 -0.97 -7.09
N ILE A 318 -20.28 -1.31 -8.27
CA ILE A 318 -18.90 -1.79 -8.43
C ILE A 318 -17.90 -0.68 -8.11
N GLU A 319 -18.14 0.53 -8.61
CA GLU A 319 -17.37 1.72 -8.25
C GLU A 319 -17.41 1.99 -6.73
N ALA A 320 -18.58 1.77 -6.08
CA ALA A 320 -18.70 1.92 -4.64
C ALA A 320 -17.83 0.92 -3.87
N VAL A 321 -17.84 -0.36 -4.24
CA VAL A 321 -16.96 -1.37 -3.62
C VAL A 321 -15.49 -1.00 -3.82
N ALA A 322 -15.14 -0.57 -5.04
CA ALA A 322 -13.81 -0.08 -5.37
C ALA A 322 -13.42 1.15 -4.52
N GLY A 323 -14.34 2.11 -4.38
CA GLY A 323 -14.16 3.32 -3.58
C GLY A 323 -13.93 3.03 -2.10
N LEU A 324 -14.75 2.13 -1.51
CA LEU A 324 -14.57 1.69 -0.11
C LEU A 324 -13.17 1.09 0.12
N ALA A 325 -12.64 0.36 -0.85
CA ALA A 325 -11.29 -0.20 -0.79
C ALA A 325 -10.20 0.88 -0.81
N LEU A 326 -10.45 2.00 -1.46
CA LEU A 326 -9.49 3.08 -1.69
C LEU A 326 -9.51 4.18 -0.62
N LEU A 327 -10.51 4.21 0.29
CA LEU A 327 -10.63 5.24 1.33
C LEU A 327 -9.37 5.35 2.20
N GLY A 328 -8.76 4.22 2.57
CA GLY A 328 -7.50 4.22 3.33
C GLY A 328 -6.32 4.81 2.53
N ALA A 329 -6.26 4.54 1.24
CA ALA A 329 -5.25 5.11 0.35
C ALA A 329 -5.46 6.62 0.15
N LEU A 330 -6.73 7.07 0.02
CA LEU A 330 -7.07 8.48 -0.05
C LEU A 330 -6.66 9.22 1.24
N ALA A 331 -6.97 8.66 2.42
CA ALA A 331 -6.57 9.25 3.70
C ALA A 331 -5.04 9.41 3.79
N THR A 332 -4.28 8.38 3.42
CA THR A 332 -2.81 8.43 3.40
C THR A 332 -2.29 9.46 2.40
N ALA A 333 -2.89 9.54 1.22
CA ALA A 333 -2.52 10.49 0.18
C ALA A 333 -2.76 11.95 0.64
N LEU A 334 -3.91 12.24 1.25
CA LEU A 334 -4.22 13.55 1.82
C LEU A 334 -3.28 13.92 2.97
N THR A 335 -2.98 12.99 3.88
CA THR A 335 -2.01 13.22 4.96
C THR A 335 -0.64 13.56 4.39
N SER A 336 -0.18 12.84 3.35
CA SER A 336 1.09 13.10 2.68
C SER A 336 1.07 14.47 1.96
N ALA A 337 -0.05 14.83 1.33
CA ALA A 337 -0.21 16.10 0.63
C ALA A 337 -0.08 17.31 1.55
N LEU A 338 -0.54 17.19 2.80
CA LEU A 338 -0.59 18.28 3.77
C LEU A 338 0.53 18.25 4.81
N ALA A 339 1.46 17.28 4.70
CA ALA A 339 2.51 17.06 5.70
C ALA A 339 3.46 18.26 5.86
N GLU A 340 3.86 18.88 4.73
CA GLU A 340 4.82 19.97 4.71
C GLU A 340 4.11 21.32 4.59
N PRO A 341 4.13 22.17 5.64
CA PRO A 341 3.44 23.46 5.62
C PRO A 341 3.82 24.36 4.44
N ALA A 342 5.10 24.39 4.08
CA ALA A 342 5.62 25.22 2.99
C ALA A 342 5.13 24.81 1.59
N ASP A 343 4.73 23.56 1.41
CA ASP A 343 4.33 23.01 0.12
C ASP A 343 2.80 22.82 -0.01
N ARG A 344 2.01 23.16 1.04
CA ARG A 344 0.56 22.91 1.10
C ARG A 344 -0.23 23.57 -0.03
N GLU A 345 0.09 24.82 -0.36
CA GLU A 345 -0.64 25.52 -1.43
C GLU A 345 -0.39 24.84 -2.79
N ALA A 346 0.85 24.49 -3.08
CA ALA A 346 1.18 23.74 -4.29
C ALA A 346 0.50 22.36 -4.33
N ALA A 347 0.43 21.68 -3.19
CA ALA A 347 -0.30 20.43 -3.07
C ALA A 347 -1.81 20.59 -3.29
N VAL A 348 -2.43 21.64 -2.74
CA VAL A 348 -3.87 21.94 -2.97
C VAL A 348 -4.14 22.22 -4.44
N VAL A 349 -3.30 23.02 -5.12
CA VAL A 349 -3.43 23.26 -6.56
C VAL A 349 -3.30 21.95 -7.34
N THR A 350 -2.30 21.13 -7.03
CA THR A 350 -2.13 19.79 -7.63
C THR A 350 -3.38 18.94 -7.47
N PHE A 351 -3.93 18.89 -6.25
CA PHE A 351 -5.14 18.12 -5.93
C PHE A 351 -6.34 18.60 -6.73
N VAL A 352 -6.62 19.91 -6.70
CA VAL A 352 -7.79 20.52 -7.39
C VAL A 352 -7.72 20.30 -8.89
N VAL A 353 -6.56 20.54 -9.52
CA VAL A 353 -6.38 20.31 -10.96
C VAL A 353 -6.53 18.83 -11.29
N THR A 354 -5.97 17.93 -10.49
CA THR A 354 -6.12 16.48 -10.73
C THR A 354 -7.56 16.03 -10.55
N ALA A 355 -8.23 16.46 -9.47
CA ALA A 355 -9.60 16.06 -9.14
C ALA A 355 -10.64 16.65 -10.08
N SER A 356 -10.33 17.75 -10.77
CA SER A 356 -11.25 18.37 -11.75
C SER A 356 -11.57 17.47 -12.94
N GLY A 357 -10.77 16.45 -13.21
CA GLY A 357 -10.94 15.57 -14.36
C GLY A 357 -10.73 16.26 -15.71
N VAL A 358 -10.21 17.49 -15.74
CA VAL A 358 -10.00 18.26 -16.97
C VAL A 358 -9.00 17.55 -17.87
N THR A 359 -9.36 17.42 -19.15
CA THR A 359 -8.47 16.93 -20.20
C THR A 359 -8.09 18.11 -21.11
N LEU A 360 -6.80 18.43 -21.18
CA LEU A 360 -6.28 19.50 -22.02
C LEU A 360 -5.29 18.90 -23.03
N LEU A 361 -5.48 19.17 -24.31
CA LEU A 361 -4.66 18.63 -25.41
C LEU A 361 -4.62 17.09 -25.46
N GLY A 362 -5.69 16.42 -25.01
CA GLY A 362 -5.76 14.96 -24.91
C GLY A 362 -4.97 14.38 -23.73
N VAL A 363 -4.48 15.21 -22.81
CA VAL A 363 -3.72 14.81 -21.61
C VAL A 363 -4.57 15.05 -20.38
N GLY A 364 -4.71 14.03 -19.52
CA GLY A 364 -5.60 14.05 -18.35
C GLY A 364 -5.10 14.90 -17.20
N GLY A 365 -6.03 15.22 -16.26
CA GLY A 365 -5.81 16.11 -15.12
C GLY A 365 -4.69 15.70 -14.19
N ALA A 366 -4.35 14.41 -14.09
CA ALA A 366 -3.24 13.93 -13.25
C ALA A 366 -1.88 14.50 -13.69
N PHE A 367 -1.63 14.55 -15.00
CA PHE A 367 -0.42 15.16 -15.54
C PHE A 367 -0.42 16.69 -15.30
N TRP A 368 -1.51 17.36 -15.62
CA TRP A 368 -1.61 18.81 -15.45
C TRP A 368 -1.55 19.23 -13.98
N GLY A 369 -2.07 18.41 -13.09
CA GLY A 369 -1.91 18.61 -11.63
C GLY A 369 -0.44 18.60 -11.21
N LEU A 370 0.35 17.64 -11.70
CA LEU A 370 1.79 17.60 -11.42
C LEU A 370 2.51 18.83 -11.99
N VAL A 371 2.17 19.24 -13.21
CA VAL A 371 2.76 20.44 -13.85
C VAL A 371 2.40 21.69 -13.05
N ALA A 372 1.12 21.89 -12.71
CA ALA A 372 0.65 23.05 -11.96
C ALA A 372 1.31 23.12 -10.58
N GLY A 373 1.35 22.01 -9.83
CA GLY A 373 2.03 21.92 -8.55
C GLY A 373 3.54 22.17 -8.63
N GLY A 374 4.18 21.60 -9.66
CA GLY A 374 5.60 21.85 -9.93
C GLY A 374 5.91 23.32 -10.21
N VAL A 375 5.09 23.98 -11.02
CA VAL A 375 5.20 25.42 -11.32
C VAL A 375 5.01 26.24 -10.04
N MET A 376 4.00 25.92 -9.23
CA MET A 376 3.78 26.57 -7.94
C MET A 376 5.00 26.46 -7.02
N LEU A 377 5.56 25.26 -6.87
CA LEU A 377 6.78 25.05 -6.08
C LEU A 377 7.96 25.90 -6.57
N LEU A 378 8.17 25.94 -7.88
CA LEU A 378 9.27 26.71 -8.47
C LEU A 378 9.10 28.24 -8.24
N LEU A 379 7.86 28.73 -8.29
CA LEU A 379 7.57 30.15 -8.09
C LEU A 379 7.68 30.56 -6.62
N PHE A 380 7.20 29.73 -5.69
CA PHE A 380 7.12 30.11 -4.27
C PHE A 380 8.38 29.73 -3.48
N ARG A 381 9.07 28.61 -3.79
CA ARG A 381 10.37 28.30 -3.15
C ARG A 381 11.44 29.36 -3.43
N ARG A 382 11.40 30.04 -4.56
CA ARG A 382 12.32 31.15 -4.86
C ARG A 382 12.10 32.39 -3.98
N ARG A 383 10.90 32.54 -3.38
CA ARG A 383 10.59 33.67 -2.47
C ARG A 383 11.01 33.43 -1.03
N SER A 384 11.14 32.17 -0.59
CA SER A 384 11.54 31.80 0.77
C SER A 384 13.06 31.77 0.99
N GLY A 385 13.86 32.11 -0.03
CA GLY A 385 15.33 32.11 0.01
C GLY A 385 15.96 33.43 0.46
N GLY A 386 15.21 34.36 1.04
CA GLY A 386 15.80 35.46 1.80
C GLY A 386 16.25 34.93 3.17
N PRO A 387 17.50 35.21 3.61
CA PRO A 387 17.90 34.84 4.96
C PRO A 387 17.06 35.68 5.92
N THR A 388 16.11 35.03 6.59
CA THR A 388 15.64 35.52 7.89
C THR A 388 16.86 35.41 8.80
N ALA A 389 17.58 36.51 8.90
CA ALA A 389 18.53 36.68 9.98
C ALA A 389 17.79 36.34 11.29
N PRO A 390 18.37 35.50 12.15
CA PRO A 390 17.78 35.31 13.45
C PRO A 390 17.75 36.67 14.10
N GLU A 391 16.55 37.17 14.35
CA GLU A 391 16.29 38.35 15.19
C GLU A 391 16.93 38.01 16.53
N SER A 392 18.15 38.49 16.72
CA SER A 392 18.86 38.40 17.98
C SER A 392 18.15 39.39 18.92
N THR A 393 17.08 38.94 19.55
CA THR A 393 16.56 39.55 20.74
C THR A 393 17.55 39.28 21.88
N SER A 394 18.66 39.96 21.83
CA SER A 394 19.54 40.09 22.98
C SER A 394 18.84 41.05 23.95
N ALA A 395 17.92 40.54 24.74
CA ALA A 395 17.58 41.19 25.99
C ALA A 395 18.87 41.17 26.86
N PRO A 396 19.29 42.32 27.44
CA PRO A 396 20.46 42.31 28.28
C PRO A 396 20.16 41.50 29.54
N VAL A 397 20.94 40.40 29.67
CA VAL A 397 20.99 39.66 30.94
C VAL A 397 21.62 40.58 31.96
N THR A 398 20.78 41.21 32.80
CA THR A 398 21.22 41.82 34.06
C THR A 398 21.66 40.72 34.97
N THR A 399 22.98 40.62 35.13
CA THR A 399 23.61 39.78 36.16
C THR A 399 23.16 40.29 37.54
N PRO A 400 22.58 39.46 38.42
CA PRO A 400 22.39 39.80 39.81
C PRO A 400 23.73 39.90 40.52
N SER A 401 23.98 41.01 41.22
CA SER A 401 25.08 41.27 42.14
C SER A 401 25.17 40.15 43.17
N PRO A 402 26.37 39.70 43.55
CA PRO A 402 26.57 38.67 44.58
C PRO A 402 26.19 39.24 45.95
N GLY A 403 25.14 38.70 46.58
CA GLY A 403 24.80 38.93 47.99
C GLY A 403 25.80 38.21 48.92
N PRO A 404 25.88 38.63 50.18
CA PRO A 404 26.95 38.26 51.09
C PRO A 404 26.93 36.79 51.53
N ALA A 405 28.15 36.26 51.73
CA ALA A 405 28.41 34.92 52.18
C ALA A 405 27.67 34.55 53.48
N VAL A 406 26.99 33.43 53.49
CA VAL A 406 26.43 32.78 54.70
C VAL A 406 27.42 31.70 55.10
N GLU A 407 27.87 31.81 56.34
CA GLU A 407 28.78 30.86 57.02
C GLU A 407 28.18 29.44 57.18
N PRO A 408 28.97 28.40 57.33
CA PRO A 408 28.54 27.01 57.46
C PRO A 408 28.08 26.71 58.90
N VAL A 409 26.88 26.22 59.04
CA VAL A 409 26.39 25.65 60.32
C VAL A 409 26.81 24.19 60.40
N THR A 410 27.50 23.92 61.52
CA THR A 410 28.04 22.65 61.95
C THR A 410 26.94 21.58 62.20
N THR A 411 27.32 20.40 61.89
CA THR A 411 26.70 19.09 62.21
C THR A 411 26.39 18.89 63.68
N GLU A 412 25.20 18.38 63.98
CA GLU A 412 24.94 17.58 65.20
C GLU A 412 24.18 16.31 64.84
N SER A 413 24.66 15.21 65.41
CA SER A 413 24.26 13.82 65.21
C SER A 413 23.34 13.35 66.40
N PRO A 414 22.91 12.10 66.47
CA PRO A 414 21.52 11.68 66.46
C PRO A 414 21.00 11.18 67.80
N GLY A 415 19.71 10.96 67.96
CA GLY A 415 19.14 10.29 69.13
C GLY A 415 17.69 9.81 68.86
N PRO A 416 17.13 8.93 69.66
CA PRO A 416 16.96 7.52 69.29
C PRO A 416 15.48 7.12 69.04
N ALA A 417 15.36 5.86 68.64
CA ALA A 417 14.19 5.04 68.39
C ALA A 417 13.10 5.07 69.47
N VAL A 418 11.84 5.04 69.03
CA VAL A 418 10.71 4.53 69.81
C VAL A 418 9.89 3.56 69.00
N GLU A 419 9.84 2.33 69.50
CA GLU A 419 8.99 1.19 69.11
C GLU A 419 7.64 1.24 69.87
N PRO A 420 6.77 0.21 69.71
CA PRO A 420 5.48 0.24 69.01
C PRO A 420 4.26 0.02 69.94
N ALA A 421 3.07 0.05 69.42
CA ALA A 421 1.87 -0.50 70.08
C ALA A 421 0.93 -1.16 69.04
N THR A 422 0.90 -2.45 69.00
CA THR A 422 -0.02 -3.55 69.42
C THR A 422 -1.52 -3.26 69.34
N SER A 423 -2.24 -4.09 68.61
CA SER A 423 -3.38 -4.97 68.92
C SER A 423 -4.22 -5.20 67.64
N GLY A 424 -4.73 -6.35 67.32
CA GLY A 424 -4.86 -7.63 67.88
C GLY A 424 -5.84 -8.47 67.08
N SER A 425 -5.62 -9.78 67.12
CA SER A 425 -6.53 -10.92 67.00
C SER A 425 -7.24 -11.18 65.67
N ALA A 426 -7.35 -12.33 65.08
CA ALA A 426 -7.29 -13.71 65.50
C ALA A 426 -7.15 -14.62 64.25
N GLY A 427 -6.45 -15.74 64.37
CA GLY A 427 -6.37 -16.81 63.39
C GLY A 427 -7.61 -17.76 63.44
N PRO A 428 -7.52 -19.05 63.09
CA PRO A 428 -6.36 -19.86 62.67
C PRO A 428 -6.64 -20.85 61.52
N THR A 429 -5.64 -21.72 61.25
CA THR A 429 -5.65 -23.07 60.64
C THR A 429 -5.56 -23.14 59.12
N GLY A 430 -4.73 -23.91 58.51
CA GLY A 430 -3.84 -24.97 58.86
C GLY A 430 -3.10 -25.55 57.69
N THR A 431 -1.96 -26.03 58.02
CA THR A 431 -1.25 -27.21 57.49
C THR A 431 -0.84 -27.35 56.03
N GLY A 432 0.46 -27.45 55.82
CA GLY A 432 1.10 -28.52 55.12
C GLY A 432 2.47 -28.18 54.52
N ARG A 433 3.50 -28.47 55.29
CA ARG A 433 4.90 -28.86 55.00
C ARG A 433 5.08 -29.55 53.65
N VAL A 434 6.20 -29.41 52.94
CA VAL A 434 7.58 -29.91 53.02
C VAL A 434 8.26 -29.37 51.76
N GLY A 435 9.35 -28.71 51.68
CA GLY A 435 10.66 -28.99 52.18
C GLY A 435 11.64 -29.21 51.06
N VAL A 436 12.73 -28.52 51.17
CA VAL A 436 14.13 -28.86 50.89
C VAL A 436 14.80 -28.31 49.64
N THR A 437 15.69 -27.49 49.95
CA THR A 437 16.83 -26.77 49.41
C THR A 437 17.89 -27.57 48.59
N PRO A 438 19.07 -26.97 48.29
CA PRO A 438 19.67 -26.87 46.95
C PRO A 438 21.03 -27.56 46.83
N ARG A 439 21.61 -27.61 45.61
CA ARG A 439 23.08 -27.82 45.49
C ARG A 439 23.52 -27.37 44.05
N ALA A 440 24.30 -26.49 43.97
CA ALA A 440 25.67 -26.08 43.78
C ALA A 440 26.57 -26.96 42.91
N ALA A 441 27.27 -26.25 41.98
CA ALA A 441 28.64 -26.36 41.54
C ALA A 441 29.07 -27.44 40.53
N GLY A 442 29.75 -27.00 39.45
CA GLY A 442 31.01 -27.61 39.10
C GLY A 442 31.41 -27.55 37.63
N ARG A 443 32.30 -26.61 37.34
CA ARG A 443 33.50 -26.73 36.47
C ARG A 443 33.41 -27.16 34.99
N GLY A 444 33.95 -26.28 34.10
CA GLY A 444 34.52 -26.59 32.76
C GLY A 444 35.89 -27.30 32.89
N PRO A 445 36.81 -27.27 31.87
CA PRO A 445 36.72 -26.91 30.47
C PRO A 445 37.32 -28.00 29.54
N GLY A 446 37.19 -27.93 28.20
CA GLY A 446 37.87 -28.84 27.30
C GLY A 446 38.00 -28.29 25.88
N ARG A 447 39.16 -27.78 25.54
CA ARG A 447 39.70 -27.51 24.22
C ARG A 447 39.92 -28.78 23.40
N ARG A 448 39.83 -28.66 22.08
CA ARG A 448 40.55 -29.30 20.97
C ARG A 448 39.55 -29.60 19.85
N GLY A 449 39.73 -29.37 18.55
CA GLY A 449 40.87 -29.08 17.76
C GLY A 449 40.35 -29.11 16.30
N VAL A 450 40.89 -28.27 15.46
CA VAL A 450 40.77 -28.29 13.98
C VAL A 450 41.70 -29.43 13.45
N PRO A 451 41.37 -30.08 12.36
CA PRO A 451 41.80 -29.75 10.99
C PRO A 451 40.75 -30.11 9.92
N GLY A 452 40.62 -29.53 8.72
CA GLY A 452 41.59 -29.24 7.70
C GLY A 452 41.24 -29.99 6.43
N ARG A 453 40.96 -29.25 5.34
CA ARG A 453 41.11 -29.64 3.90
C ARG A 453 40.29 -30.83 3.33
N ARG A 454 39.40 -30.59 2.41
CA ARG A 454 39.59 -30.55 0.93
C ARG A 454 38.40 -29.84 0.29
#